data_b62b8d11c03eb3103f5fe0c07bd4bde5
#
_entry.id   b62b8d11c03eb3103f5fe0c07bd4bde5
#
_cell.length_a   1.000
_cell.length_b   1.000
_cell.length_c   1.000
_cell.angle_alpha   90.00
_cell.angle_beta   90.00
_cell.angle_gamma   90.00
#
_symmetry.space_group_name_H-M   'P 1'
#
loop_
_entity.id
_entity.type
_entity.pdbx_description
1 polymer ?
#
loop_
_entity_poly.entity_id
_entity_poly.type
_entity_poly.pdbx_seq_one_letter_code
_entity_poly.pdbx_strand_id
1 'polypeptide(L)'
;STGFFADKMFAGDPSYLSAAVLYENLVVAQETRRLAGKSQQPPVVAIYPKEGTFWANHPYIILNAAWVTPEQRAGAEDFQKFLLDRPQQLSALEYGFRPADPSVGLAAPLDQAHGVDPSQPNTVLEVPRAEVIQAAMATWKQTKRPVDLTVVVDTSGSMRGDKINAVRSSLAQFINLLDDRDRLQVIVFNSKLIEMSPLSPIAPKRADLVRRVSGIVEGGETRLYDTVLDAYKGLTDKGNPKSIRAVVVLTDGQDNQS
;
A
#
# COMPACT_ATOMS: atom_id res chain seq x y z
N SER A 1 2.69 -0.75 -1.91
CA SER A 1 4.17 -0.85 -1.94
C SER A 1 4.67 -0.66 -3.36
N THR A 2 5.94 -0.29 -3.53
CA THR A 2 6.59 -0.19 -4.86
C THR A 2 6.49 -1.49 -5.65
N GLY A 3 6.61 -2.64 -4.99
CA GLY A 3 6.43 -3.95 -5.62
C GLY A 3 5.04 -4.12 -6.25
N PHE A 4 3.99 -3.70 -5.57
CA PHE A 4 2.64 -3.76 -6.14
C PHE A 4 2.51 -2.95 -7.45
N PHE A 5 3.07 -1.75 -7.50
CA PHE A 5 3.06 -0.95 -8.73
C PHE A 5 3.93 -1.54 -9.82
N ALA A 6 5.09 -2.11 -9.46
CA ALA A 6 5.94 -2.85 -10.39
C ALA A 6 5.19 -4.05 -11.00
N ASP A 7 4.54 -4.88 -10.19
CA ASP A 7 3.75 -6.02 -10.65
C ASP A 7 2.64 -5.58 -11.61
N LYS A 8 1.93 -4.49 -11.29
CA LYS A 8 0.87 -3.94 -12.15
C LYS A 8 1.41 -3.38 -13.46
N MET A 9 2.55 -2.69 -13.42
CA MET A 9 3.20 -2.14 -14.61
C MET A 9 3.76 -3.27 -15.51
N PHE A 10 4.37 -4.30 -14.90
CA PHE A 10 5.04 -5.37 -15.64
C PHE A 10 4.10 -6.51 -16.08
N ALA A 11 2.93 -6.67 -15.45
CA ALA A 11 1.93 -7.66 -15.86
C ALA A 11 0.85 -7.08 -16.78
N GLY A 12 0.67 -5.76 -16.77
CA GLY A 12 -0.40 -5.07 -17.48
C GLY A 12 0.03 -4.53 -18.84
N ASP A 13 -0.94 -3.98 -19.56
CA ASP A 13 -0.72 -3.17 -20.75
C ASP A 13 -0.14 -1.80 -20.36
N PRO A 14 0.82 -1.22 -21.13
CA PRO A 14 1.34 0.12 -20.89
C PRO A 14 0.27 1.22 -20.83
N SER A 15 -0.92 1.01 -21.43
CA SER A 15 -2.06 1.91 -21.30
C SER A 15 -2.66 1.95 -19.90
N TYR A 16 -2.46 0.90 -19.10
CA TYR A 16 -2.92 0.83 -17.71
C TYR A 16 -1.98 1.59 -16.76
N LEU A 17 -0.67 1.39 -16.90
CA LEU A 17 0.34 2.06 -16.08
C LEU A 17 1.65 2.21 -16.87
N SER A 18 1.85 3.40 -17.45
CA SER A 18 3.01 3.68 -18.32
C SER A 18 4.25 4.13 -17.56
N ALA A 19 4.08 4.66 -16.33
CA ALA A 19 5.18 5.12 -15.49
C ALA A 19 4.82 4.94 -14.01
N ALA A 20 5.82 4.62 -13.20
CA ALA A 20 5.67 4.48 -11.75
C ALA A 20 6.97 4.88 -11.03
N VAL A 21 6.86 5.30 -9.78
CA VAL A 21 8.03 5.50 -8.91
C VAL A 21 8.45 4.15 -8.35
N LEU A 22 9.60 3.65 -8.80
CA LEU A 22 10.11 2.32 -8.48
C LEU A 22 11.57 2.39 -8.02
N TYR A 23 12.06 1.29 -7.44
CA TYR A 23 13.48 1.08 -7.20
C TYR A 23 14.17 0.56 -8.47
N GLU A 24 15.44 0.91 -8.68
CA GLU A 24 16.24 0.45 -9.83
C GLU A 24 16.26 -1.08 -9.96
N ASN A 25 16.40 -1.79 -8.85
CA ASN A 25 16.45 -3.26 -8.85
C ASN A 25 15.20 -3.91 -9.43
N LEU A 26 14.03 -3.25 -9.37
CA LEU A 26 12.80 -3.75 -9.99
C LEU A 26 12.85 -3.61 -11.52
N VAL A 27 13.43 -2.52 -12.02
CA VAL A 27 13.68 -2.33 -13.46
C VAL A 27 14.68 -3.37 -13.97
N VAL A 28 15.81 -3.51 -13.28
CA VAL A 28 16.85 -4.50 -13.59
C VAL A 28 16.27 -5.92 -13.62
N ALA A 29 15.49 -6.30 -12.61
CA ALA A 29 14.88 -7.63 -12.54
C ALA A 29 13.92 -7.88 -13.72
N GLN A 30 13.11 -6.90 -14.12
CA GLN A 30 12.22 -7.02 -15.27
C GLN A 30 12.99 -7.14 -16.58
N GLU A 31 14.01 -6.30 -16.81
CA GLU A 31 14.80 -6.35 -18.02
C GLU A 31 15.66 -7.62 -18.11
N THR A 32 16.21 -8.09 -17.01
CA THR A 32 16.88 -9.40 -16.94
C THR A 32 15.94 -10.54 -17.38
N ARG A 33 14.68 -10.53 -16.92
CA ARG A 33 13.67 -11.53 -17.34
C ARG A 33 13.33 -11.40 -18.82
N ARG A 34 13.20 -10.17 -19.34
CA ARG A 34 12.90 -9.90 -20.73
C ARG A 34 14.05 -10.37 -21.64
N LEU A 35 15.28 -10.02 -21.31
CA LEU A 35 16.47 -10.42 -22.07
C LEU A 35 16.68 -11.95 -22.06
N ALA A 36 16.27 -12.62 -20.99
CA ALA A 36 16.27 -14.09 -20.90
C ALA A 36 15.09 -14.75 -21.62
N GLY A 37 14.23 -13.99 -22.32
CA GLY A 37 13.05 -14.52 -23.02
C GLY A 37 11.91 -14.98 -22.07
N LYS A 38 11.98 -14.63 -20.79
CA LYS A 38 10.99 -15.01 -19.76
C LYS A 38 9.88 -13.97 -19.58
N SER A 39 9.92 -12.88 -20.33
CA SER A 39 8.87 -11.86 -20.35
C SER A 39 8.68 -11.35 -21.78
N GLN A 40 7.41 -11.19 -22.18
CA GLN A 40 7.03 -10.63 -23.49
C GLN A 40 6.66 -9.14 -23.38
N GLN A 41 6.83 -8.55 -22.21
CA GLN A 41 6.51 -7.15 -21.96
C GLN A 41 7.48 -6.22 -22.72
N PRO A 42 7.03 -5.02 -23.11
CA PRO A 42 7.91 -4.01 -23.66
C PRO A 42 9.08 -3.69 -22.73
N PRO A 43 10.23 -3.22 -23.28
CA PRO A 43 11.35 -2.80 -22.45
C PRO A 43 10.95 -1.64 -21.51
N VAL A 44 11.49 -1.66 -20.31
CA VAL A 44 11.33 -0.59 -19.32
C VAL A 44 12.67 0.06 -19.02
N VAL A 45 12.64 1.35 -18.70
CA VAL A 45 13.85 2.12 -18.41
C VAL A 45 13.66 2.96 -17.15
N ALA A 46 14.70 3.11 -16.37
CA ALA A 46 14.73 4.06 -15.26
C ALA A 46 14.90 5.48 -15.79
N ILE A 47 14.02 6.38 -15.35
CA ILE A 47 14.11 7.81 -15.64
C ILE A 47 14.59 8.51 -14.36
N TYR A 48 15.69 9.24 -14.45
CA TYR A 48 16.27 9.97 -13.34
C TYR A 48 15.92 11.45 -13.48
N PRO A 49 15.05 12.00 -12.59
CA PRO A 49 14.68 13.40 -12.67
C PRO A 49 15.91 14.32 -12.57
N LYS A 50 15.95 15.35 -13.41
CA LYS A 50 17.04 16.33 -13.43
C LYS A 50 17.18 17.04 -12.07
N GLU A 51 16.07 17.24 -11.39
CA GLU A 51 15.99 17.89 -10.08
C GLU A 51 16.57 17.03 -8.97
N GLY A 52 16.75 15.74 -9.21
CA GLY A 52 17.29 14.77 -8.28
C GLY A 52 16.31 13.69 -7.85
N THR A 53 16.82 12.71 -7.14
CA THR A 53 16.06 11.61 -6.55
C THR A 53 16.61 11.26 -5.17
N PHE A 54 15.90 10.37 -4.47
CA PHE A 54 16.33 9.87 -3.18
C PHE A 54 17.00 8.50 -3.31
N TRP A 55 18.04 8.27 -2.51
CA TRP A 55 18.54 6.92 -2.31
C TRP A 55 17.59 6.13 -1.40
N ALA A 56 17.21 4.94 -1.81
CA ALA A 56 16.56 3.96 -0.94
C ALA A 56 17.63 3.14 -0.22
N ASN A 57 18.15 3.65 0.87
CA ASN A 57 19.15 2.97 1.66
C ASN A 57 18.55 1.77 2.41
N HIS A 58 19.35 0.70 2.52
CA HIS A 58 19.02 -0.48 3.32
C HIS A 58 19.98 -0.50 4.55
N PRO A 59 19.69 0.31 5.59
CA PRO A 59 20.59 0.43 6.72
C PRO A 59 20.58 -0.85 7.59
N TYR A 60 21.76 -1.34 7.93
CA TYR A 60 21.94 -2.32 8.99
C TYR A 60 22.16 -1.59 10.31
N ILE A 61 21.28 -1.82 11.29
CA ILE A 61 21.28 -1.09 12.55
C ILE A 61 21.47 -2.06 13.71
N ILE A 62 22.52 -1.83 14.51
CA ILE A 62 22.74 -2.55 15.77
C ILE A 62 22.12 -1.72 16.90
N LEU A 63 21.10 -2.30 17.57
CA LEU A 63 20.40 -1.61 18.62
C LEU A 63 21.28 -1.41 19.87
N ASN A 64 21.23 -0.21 20.44
CA ASN A 64 21.83 0.09 21.73
C ASN A 64 20.77 0.10 22.83
N ALA A 65 20.22 -1.07 23.15
CA ALA A 65 19.17 -1.25 24.14
C ALA A 65 19.68 -2.07 25.34
N ALA A 66 19.12 -1.84 26.52
CA ALA A 66 19.57 -2.49 27.75
C ALA A 66 19.44 -4.03 27.76
N TRP A 67 18.61 -4.57 26.89
CA TRP A 67 18.42 -6.02 26.72
C TRP A 67 19.42 -6.66 25.73
N VAL A 68 20.21 -5.86 25.00
CA VAL A 68 21.21 -6.36 24.05
C VAL A 68 22.48 -6.74 24.82
N THR A 69 22.79 -8.03 24.84
CA THR A 69 24.01 -8.53 25.52
C THR A 69 25.26 -8.24 24.69
N PRO A 70 26.45 -8.24 25.31
CA PRO A 70 27.72 -8.11 24.59
C PRO A 70 27.91 -9.16 23.50
N GLU A 71 27.48 -10.41 23.74
CA GLU A 71 27.57 -11.51 22.78
C GLU A 71 26.65 -11.29 21.57
N GLN A 72 25.41 -10.82 21.82
CA GLN A 72 24.49 -10.47 20.75
C GLN A 72 25.03 -9.31 19.91
N ARG A 73 25.64 -8.31 20.55
CA ARG A 73 26.28 -7.21 19.85
C ARG A 73 27.45 -7.68 18.99
N ALA A 74 28.35 -8.51 19.55
CA ALA A 74 29.49 -9.06 18.82
C ALA A 74 29.04 -9.88 17.59
N GLY A 75 28.02 -10.73 17.75
CA GLY A 75 27.42 -11.47 16.63
C GLY A 75 26.80 -10.57 15.58
N ALA A 76 26.16 -9.49 15.98
CA ALA A 76 25.61 -8.51 15.04
C ALA A 76 26.71 -7.74 14.28
N GLU A 77 27.80 -7.39 14.94
CA GLU A 77 28.97 -6.75 14.32
C GLU A 77 29.68 -7.69 13.33
N ASP A 78 29.80 -8.98 13.65
CA ASP A 78 30.36 -9.98 12.74
C ASP A 78 29.46 -10.20 11.52
N PHE A 79 28.14 -10.21 11.70
CA PHE A 79 27.20 -10.27 10.59
C PHE A 79 27.26 -9.00 9.72
N GLN A 80 27.43 -7.82 10.32
CA GLN A 80 27.67 -6.58 9.56
C GLN A 80 28.92 -6.67 8.68
N LYS A 81 30.05 -7.16 9.23
CA LYS A 81 31.28 -7.37 8.47
C LYS A 81 31.04 -8.32 7.30
N PHE A 82 30.37 -9.46 7.56
CA PHE A 82 30.00 -10.41 6.51
C PHE A 82 29.19 -9.73 5.39
N LEU A 83 28.17 -8.92 5.72
CA LEU A 83 27.36 -8.21 4.71
C LEU A 83 28.19 -7.21 3.87
N LEU A 84 29.21 -6.61 4.46
CA LEU A 84 30.08 -5.64 3.80
C LEU A 84 31.28 -6.30 3.07
N ASP A 85 31.51 -7.59 3.25
CA ASP A 85 32.52 -8.30 2.52
C ASP A 85 32.26 -8.30 1.00
N ARG A 86 33.32 -8.24 0.22
CA ARG A 86 33.26 -8.12 -1.25
C ARG A 86 32.37 -9.16 -1.93
N PRO A 87 32.34 -10.46 -1.57
CA PRO A 87 31.46 -11.44 -2.18
C PRO A 87 29.95 -11.05 -2.04
N GLN A 88 29.54 -10.56 -0.86
CA GLN A 88 28.17 -10.17 -0.60
C GLN A 88 27.80 -8.88 -1.35
N GLN A 89 28.76 -7.96 -1.46
CA GLN A 89 28.58 -6.73 -2.24
C GLN A 89 28.43 -7.02 -3.74
N LEU A 90 29.19 -8.00 -4.27
CA LEU A 90 29.02 -8.49 -5.65
C LEU A 90 27.69 -9.21 -5.83
N SER A 91 27.27 -10.02 -4.85
CA SER A 91 25.96 -10.66 -4.90
C SER A 91 24.83 -9.62 -4.90
N ALA A 92 24.91 -8.56 -4.09
CA ALA A 92 23.95 -7.48 -4.13
C ALA A 92 23.84 -6.84 -5.53
N LEU A 93 24.99 -6.65 -6.20
CA LEU A 93 25.04 -6.13 -7.56
C LEU A 93 24.28 -7.04 -8.55
N GLU A 94 24.43 -8.36 -8.45
CA GLU A 94 23.73 -9.35 -9.29
C GLU A 94 22.19 -9.23 -9.19
N TYR A 95 21.68 -8.77 -8.04
CA TYR A 95 20.25 -8.53 -7.82
C TYR A 95 19.81 -7.09 -8.13
N GLY A 96 20.68 -6.29 -8.78
CA GLY A 96 20.37 -4.92 -9.18
C GLY A 96 20.44 -3.90 -8.04
N PHE A 97 21.11 -4.22 -6.93
CA PHE A 97 21.39 -3.27 -5.86
C PHE A 97 22.78 -2.65 -6.04
N ARG A 98 22.89 -1.36 -5.80
CA ARG A 98 24.19 -0.69 -5.77
C ARG A 98 24.94 -1.10 -4.51
N PRO A 99 26.20 -1.55 -4.63
CA PRO A 99 27.02 -1.92 -3.48
C PRO A 99 27.20 -0.76 -2.49
N ALA A 100 27.23 -1.06 -1.20
CA ALA A 100 27.55 -0.07 -0.18
C ALA A 100 29.05 0.31 -0.18
N ASP A 101 29.90 -0.61 -0.64
CA ASP A 101 31.34 -0.36 -0.82
C ASP A 101 31.59 0.29 -2.21
N PRO A 102 32.00 1.57 -2.26
CA PRO A 102 32.25 2.24 -3.52
C PRO A 102 33.46 1.69 -4.30
N SER A 103 34.32 0.87 -3.68
CA SER A 103 35.40 0.17 -4.37
C SER A 103 34.90 -0.97 -5.28
N VAL A 104 33.67 -1.43 -5.08
CA VAL A 104 32.99 -2.37 -5.97
C VAL A 104 32.37 -1.57 -7.11
N GLY A 105 33.03 -1.57 -8.26
CA GLY A 105 32.55 -0.86 -9.45
C GLY A 105 31.20 -1.40 -9.92
N LEU A 106 30.36 -0.52 -10.48
CA LEU A 106 29.09 -0.91 -11.07
C LEU A 106 29.34 -1.66 -12.39
N ALA A 107 28.63 -2.76 -12.57
CA ALA A 107 28.68 -3.63 -13.74
C ALA A 107 27.29 -4.24 -13.98
N ALA A 108 27.14 -5.02 -15.06
CA ALA A 108 25.91 -5.75 -15.30
C ALA A 108 25.46 -6.53 -14.04
N PRO A 109 24.16 -6.55 -13.75
CA PRO A 109 23.04 -6.01 -14.52
C PRO A 109 22.67 -4.53 -14.24
N LEU A 110 23.51 -3.77 -13.55
CA LEU A 110 23.32 -2.32 -13.38
C LEU A 110 23.92 -1.56 -14.56
N ASP A 111 23.30 -1.65 -15.73
CA ASP A 111 23.74 -1.04 -16.97
C ASP A 111 22.55 -0.64 -17.89
N GLN A 112 22.88 0.03 -19.00
CA GLN A 112 21.88 0.48 -19.95
C GLN A 112 21.13 -0.67 -20.65
N ALA A 113 21.76 -1.83 -20.81
CA ALA A 113 21.09 -3.00 -21.41
C ALA A 113 19.96 -3.52 -20.52
N HIS A 114 20.07 -3.31 -19.19
CA HIS A 114 19.04 -3.64 -18.19
C HIS A 114 18.20 -2.44 -17.78
N GLY A 115 18.15 -1.40 -18.61
CA GLY A 115 17.24 -0.26 -18.45
C GLY A 115 17.65 0.77 -17.40
N VAL A 116 18.88 0.72 -16.88
CA VAL A 116 19.39 1.67 -15.87
C VAL A 116 20.67 2.35 -16.36
N ASP A 117 20.89 3.58 -15.91
CA ASP A 117 22.13 4.33 -16.18
C ASP A 117 23.00 4.35 -14.92
N PRO A 118 24.14 3.62 -14.88
CA PRO A 118 25.01 3.57 -13.73
C PRO A 118 25.64 4.91 -13.35
N SER A 119 25.71 5.87 -14.27
CA SER A 119 26.20 7.22 -14.02
C SER A 119 25.19 8.13 -13.30
N GLN A 120 23.92 7.70 -13.20
CA GLN A 120 22.85 8.41 -12.55
C GLN A 120 22.56 7.82 -11.14
N PRO A 121 21.91 8.58 -10.23
CA PRO A 121 21.51 9.99 -10.40
C PRO A 121 22.69 10.95 -10.22
N ASN A 122 22.70 12.06 -10.97
CA ASN A 122 23.68 13.14 -10.78
C ASN A 122 23.37 14.00 -9.55
N THR A 123 22.12 14.06 -9.16
CA THR A 123 21.66 14.81 -8.00
C THR A 123 20.92 13.89 -7.04
N VAL A 124 21.42 13.82 -5.81
CA VAL A 124 20.77 13.08 -4.72
C VAL A 124 20.16 14.08 -3.76
N LEU A 125 18.86 13.93 -3.51
CA LEU A 125 18.12 14.80 -2.60
C LEU A 125 18.32 14.34 -1.16
N GLU A 126 18.51 15.31 -0.27
CA GLU A 126 18.52 15.03 1.17
C GLU A 126 17.08 14.83 1.68
N VAL A 127 16.96 14.06 2.77
CA VAL A 127 15.66 13.89 3.43
C VAL A 127 15.19 15.26 3.95
N PRO A 128 14.00 15.73 3.56
CA PRO A 128 13.49 17.00 4.00
C PRO A 128 13.36 17.09 5.52
N ARG A 129 13.49 18.27 6.09
CA ARG A 129 13.23 18.51 7.51
C ARG A 129 11.78 18.16 7.86
N ALA A 130 11.54 17.83 9.11
CA ALA A 130 10.22 17.42 9.61
C ALA A 130 9.12 18.45 9.27
N GLU A 131 9.43 19.74 9.35
CA GLU A 131 8.49 20.83 9.05
C GLU A 131 8.07 20.82 7.57
N VAL A 132 9.01 20.53 6.66
CA VAL A 132 8.73 20.43 5.21
C VAL A 132 7.86 19.22 4.92
N ILE A 133 8.16 18.08 5.56
CA ILE A 133 7.35 16.86 5.44
C ILE A 133 5.93 17.12 5.95
N GLN A 134 5.79 17.78 7.11
CA GLN A 134 4.49 18.15 7.68
C GLN A 134 3.70 19.08 6.76
N ALA A 135 4.36 20.10 6.18
CA ALA A 135 3.72 21.02 5.24
C ALA A 135 3.27 20.29 3.96
N ALA A 136 4.11 19.41 3.42
CA ALA A 136 3.75 18.59 2.26
C ALA A 136 2.56 17.67 2.56
N MET A 137 2.53 17.03 3.73
CA MET A 137 1.41 16.21 4.18
C MET A 137 0.12 17.03 4.38
N ALA A 138 0.23 18.25 4.92
CA ALA A 138 -0.91 19.14 5.05
C ALA A 138 -1.47 19.56 3.69
N THR A 139 -0.60 19.94 2.75
CA THR A 139 -0.97 20.25 1.37
C THR A 139 -1.63 19.05 0.68
N TRP A 140 -1.05 17.87 0.84
CA TRP A 140 -1.65 16.63 0.32
C TRP A 140 -3.05 16.40 0.87
N LYS A 141 -3.23 16.52 2.19
CA LYS A 141 -4.57 16.40 2.81
C LYS A 141 -5.57 17.40 2.24
N GLN A 142 -5.16 18.62 1.90
CA GLN A 142 -6.02 19.64 1.31
C GLN A 142 -6.36 19.38 -0.16
N THR A 143 -5.40 18.85 -0.93
CA THR A 143 -5.51 18.69 -2.38
C THR A 143 -6.00 17.32 -2.82
N LYS A 144 -5.83 16.27 -1.99
CA LYS A 144 -6.33 14.93 -2.30
C LYS A 144 -7.85 14.98 -2.54
N ARG A 145 -8.31 14.18 -3.48
CA ARG A 145 -9.74 14.04 -3.75
C ARG A 145 -10.44 13.43 -2.53
N PRO A 146 -11.59 13.96 -2.11
CA PRO A 146 -12.39 13.32 -1.06
C PRO A 146 -12.88 11.95 -1.53
N VAL A 147 -13.25 11.11 -0.60
CA VAL A 147 -13.77 9.76 -0.86
C VAL A 147 -15.25 9.70 -0.51
N ASP A 148 -16.05 9.14 -1.41
CA ASP A 148 -17.39 8.67 -1.14
C ASP A 148 -17.32 7.16 -0.97
N LEU A 149 -17.57 6.68 0.22
CA LEU A 149 -17.36 5.29 0.59
C LEU A 149 -18.67 4.67 1.08
N THR A 150 -19.00 3.50 0.57
CA THR A 150 -20.02 2.62 1.14
C THR A 150 -19.34 1.39 1.73
N VAL A 151 -19.48 1.21 3.04
CA VAL A 151 -19.03 -0.01 3.74
C VAL A 151 -20.23 -0.91 3.93
N VAL A 152 -20.11 -2.13 3.45
CA VAL A 152 -21.12 -3.19 3.52
C VAL A 152 -20.61 -4.24 4.48
N VAL A 153 -21.34 -4.48 5.57
CA VAL A 153 -20.91 -5.33 6.69
C VAL A 153 -21.86 -6.51 6.83
N ASP A 154 -21.31 -7.68 6.67
CA ASP A 154 -22.00 -8.93 6.95
C ASP A 154 -22.22 -9.08 8.47
N THR A 155 -23.45 -9.31 8.85
CA THR A 155 -23.86 -9.60 10.21
C THR A 155 -24.61 -10.92 10.33
N SER A 156 -24.43 -11.83 9.36
CA SER A 156 -25.01 -13.17 9.39
C SER A 156 -24.52 -14.00 10.57
N GLY A 157 -25.19 -15.15 10.80
CA GLY A 157 -24.88 -16.00 11.94
C GLY A 157 -23.46 -16.59 11.93
N SER A 158 -22.82 -16.71 10.77
CA SER A 158 -21.43 -17.17 10.61
C SER A 158 -20.39 -16.19 11.15
N MET A 159 -20.77 -14.92 11.28
CA MET A 159 -19.93 -13.85 11.84
C MET A 159 -19.79 -13.86 13.36
N ARG A 160 -20.46 -14.80 14.06
CA ARG A 160 -20.47 -14.86 15.53
C ARG A 160 -19.08 -14.98 16.15
N GLY A 161 -18.91 -14.41 17.34
CA GLY A 161 -17.70 -14.52 18.17
C GLY A 161 -16.60 -13.56 17.74
N ASP A 162 -15.39 -14.07 17.53
CA ASP A 162 -14.21 -13.25 17.25
C ASP A 162 -14.32 -12.47 15.93
N LYS A 163 -15.03 -12.99 14.94
CA LYS A 163 -15.19 -12.34 13.64
C LYS A 163 -15.94 -11.03 13.76
N ILE A 164 -17.12 -11.01 14.39
CA ILE A 164 -17.89 -9.78 14.56
C ILE A 164 -17.18 -8.79 15.47
N ASN A 165 -16.43 -9.27 16.48
CA ASN A 165 -15.63 -8.41 17.35
C ASN A 165 -14.49 -7.75 16.58
N ALA A 166 -13.81 -8.49 15.69
CA ALA A 166 -12.79 -7.95 14.80
C ALA A 166 -13.38 -6.90 13.85
N VAL A 167 -14.55 -7.16 13.27
CA VAL A 167 -15.26 -6.19 12.40
C VAL A 167 -15.61 -4.92 13.16
N ARG A 168 -16.21 -5.03 14.36
CA ARG A 168 -16.54 -3.85 15.21
C ARG A 168 -15.32 -3.00 15.48
N SER A 169 -14.21 -3.63 15.91
CA SER A 169 -12.95 -2.96 16.22
C SER A 169 -12.32 -2.32 14.99
N SER A 170 -12.17 -3.08 13.90
CA SER A 170 -11.53 -2.61 12.67
C SER A 170 -12.33 -1.49 12.00
N LEU A 171 -13.67 -1.60 11.97
CA LEU A 171 -14.53 -0.58 11.39
C LEU A 171 -14.51 0.70 12.22
N ALA A 172 -14.49 0.61 13.55
CA ALA A 172 -14.35 1.78 14.41
C ALA A 172 -13.01 2.49 14.21
N GLN A 173 -11.90 1.74 14.10
CA GLN A 173 -10.59 2.30 13.78
C GLN A 173 -10.59 2.95 12.39
N PHE A 174 -11.14 2.27 11.39
CA PHE A 174 -11.23 2.77 10.03
C PHE A 174 -12.02 4.09 9.96
N ILE A 175 -13.18 4.18 10.63
CA ILE A 175 -13.98 5.42 10.71
C ILE A 175 -13.16 6.59 11.28
N ASN A 176 -12.29 6.31 12.26
CA ASN A 176 -11.43 7.33 12.86
C ASN A 176 -10.29 7.79 11.94
N LEU A 177 -9.89 6.98 10.97
CA LEU A 177 -8.84 7.32 9.98
C LEU A 177 -9.34 8.12 8.78
N LEU A 178 -10.66 8.16 8.53
CA LEU A 178 -11.24 8.92 7.43
C LEU A 178 -11.01 10.42 7.61
N ASP A 179 -10.81 11.13 6.51
CA ASP A 179 -10.71 12.60 6.49
C ASP A 179 -12.11 13.21 6.74
N ASP A 180 -12.16 14.36 7.37
CA ASP A 180 -13.42 15.05 7.68
C ASP A 180 -14.23 15.42 6.43
N ARG A 181 -13.58 15.53 5.27
CA ARG A 181 -14.22 15.79 3.97
C ARG A 181 -14.78 14.54 3.32
N ASP A 182 -14.41 13.36 3.80
CA ASP A 182 -14.91 12.10 3.24
C ASP A 182 -16.39 11.91 3.61
N ARG A 183 -17.11 11.21 2.74
CA ARG A 183 -18.50 10.81 2.97
C ARG A 183 -18.55 9.31 3.17
N LEU A 184 -19.30 8.88 4.17
CA LEU A 184 -19.41 7.46 4.50
C LEU A 184 -20.88 7.05 4.59
N GLN A 185 -21.20 5.94 3.94
CA GLN A 185 -22.39 5.14 4.16
C GLN A 185 -21.97 3.83 4.85
N VAL A 186 -22.75 3.38 5.81
CA VAL A 186 -22.61 2.06 6.41
C VAL A 186 -23.90 1.29 6.25
N ILE A 187 -23.80 0.16 5.60
CA ILE A 187 -24.88 -0.80 5.41
C ILE A 187 -24.50 -2.07 6.18
N VAL A 188 -25.37 -2.56 7.02
CA VAL A 188 -25.24 -3.89 7.61
C VAL A 188 -26.27 -4.81 6.98
N PHE A 189 -25.89 -6.05 6.76
CA PHE A 189 -26.81 -7.01 6.16
C PHE A 189 -26.70 -8.40 6.79
N ASN A 190 -27.81 -9.08 6.75
CA ASN A 190 -27.97 -10.51 7.01
C ASN A 190 -29.10 -11.02 6.07
N SER A 191 -30.19 -11.57 6.58
CA SER A 191 -31.40 -11.84 5.79
C SER A 191 -32.09 -10.53 5.32
N LYS A 192 -31.70 -9.38 5.86
CA LYS A 192 -32.21 -8.04 5.53
C LYS A 192 -31.07 -7.06 5.36
N LEU A 193 -31.28 -6.07 4.50
CA LEU A 193 -30.41 -4.92 4.36
C LEU A 193 -30.87 -3.81 5.30
N ILE A 194 -29.95 -3.27 6.11
CA ILE A 194 -30.21 -2.17 7.04
C ILE A 194 -29.19 -1.06 6.77
N GLU A 195 -29.67 0.07 6.30
CA GLU A 195 -28.83 1.27 6.19
C GLU A 195 -28.59 1.85 7.59
N MET A 196 -27.45 1.52 8.17
CA MET A 196 -27.03 2.04 9.48
C MET A 196 -26.76 3.55 9.41
N SER A 197 -26.15 4.03 8.33
CA SER A 197 -25.88 5.46 8.12
C SER A 197 -25.93 5.77 6.63
N PRO A 198 -26.67 6.79 6.19
CA PRO A 198 -26.71 7.21 4.80
C PRO A 198 -25.36 7.85 4.37
N LEU A 199 -25.13 7.90 3.04
CA LEU A 199 -23.94 8.54 2.47
C LEU A 199 -23.96 10.05 2.78
N SER A 200 -23.16 10.46 3.73
CA SER A 200 -23.07 11.84 4.19
C SER A 200 -21.70 12.15 4.78
N PRO A 201 -21.31 13.43 4.95
CA PRO A 201 -20.03 13.80 5.53
C PRO A 201 -19.77 13.11 6.87
N ILE A 202 -18.55 12.61 7.06
CA ILE A 202 -18.20 11.81 8.26
C ILE A 202 -18.01 12.69 9.50
N ALA A 203 -17.48 13.90 9.35
CA ALA A 203 -17.12 14.77 10.47
C ALA A 203 -18.23 14.90 11.54
N PRO A 204 -19.47 15.29 11.21
CA PRO A 204 -20.49 15.52 12.22
C PRO A 204 -21.03 14.24 12.87
N LYS A 205 -20.83 13.06 12.25
CA LYS A 205 -21.42 11.80 12.71
C LYS A 205 -20.38 10.78 13.21
N ARG A 206 -19.08 11.09 13.14
CA ARG A 206 -17.97 10.17 13.46
C ARG A 206 -18.16 9.46 14.80
N ALA A 207 -18.28 10.22 15.86
CA ALA A 207 -18.41 9.67 17.22
C ALA A 207 -19.68 8.84 17.42
N ASP A 208 -20.79 9.28 16.83
CA ASP A 208 -22.06 8.53 16.88
C ASP A 208 -21.94 7.21 16.11
N LEU A 209 -21.37 7.27 14.92
CA LEU A 209 -21.21 6.09 14.07
C LEU A 209 -20.27 5.05 14.70
N VAL A 210 -19.17 5.46 15.33
CA VAL A 210 -18.29 4.57 16.10
C VAL A 210 -19.05 3.84 17.21
N ARG A 211 -19.90 4.55 17.98
CA ARG A 211 -20.75 3.90 18.99
C ARG A 211 -21.73 2.89 18.38
N ARG A 212 -22.38 3.24 17.28
CA ARG A 212 -23.36 2.38 16.61
C ARG A 212 -22.71 1.12 16.04
N VAL A 213 -21.54 1.26 15.46
CA VAL A 213 -20.74 0.13 14.93
C VAL A 213 -20.35 -0.84 16.06
N SER A 214 -19.98 -0.33 17.25
CA SER A 214 -19.67 -1.17 18.39
C SER A 214 -20.87 -1.98 18.90
N GLY A 215 -22.09 -1.56 18.56
CA GLY A 215 -23.36 -2.24 18.90
C GLY A 215 -23.91 -3.15 17.81
N ILE A 216 -23.19 -3.42 16.73
CA ILE A 216 -23.63 -4.36 15.69
C ILE A 216 -23.84 -5.74 16.30
N VAL A 217 -24.95 -6.39 15.99
CA VAL A 217 -25.31 -7.74 16.47
C VAL A 217 -25.44 -8.66 15.28
N GLU A 218 -24.88 -9.85 15.40
CA GLU A 218 -24.92 -10.88 14.37
C GLU A 218 -26.17 -11.78 14.47
N GLY A 219 -26.63 -12.31 13.33
CA GLY A 219 -27.74 -13.25 13.22
C GLY A 219 -28.38 -13.25 11.85
N GLY A 220 -29.08 -14.33 11.49
CA GLY A 220 -29.74 -14.49 10.19
C GLY A 220 -28.82 -15.09 9.12
N GLU A 221 -29.29 -15.05 7.90
CA GLU A 221 -28.64 -15.60 6.69
C GLU A 221 -27.89 -14.49 5.93
N THR A 222 -27.38 -14.79 4.73
CA THR A 222 -26.44 -13.89 4.02
C THR A 222 -27.00 -13.52 2.64
N ARG A 223 -27.43 -12.27 2.46
CA ARG A 223 -27.83 -11.65 1.17
C ARG A 223 -26.69 -10.81 0.61
N LEU A 224 -25.62 -11.44 0.18
CA LEU A 224 -24.40 -10.73 -0.20
C LEU A 224 -24.54 -10.00 -1.54
N TYR A 225 -24.94 -10.70 -2.59
CA TYR A 225 -24.91 -10.16 -3.95
C TYR A 225 -25.90 -9.00 -4.12
N ASP A 226 -27.14 -9.17 -3.67
CA ASP A 226 -28.14 -8.11 -3.71
C ASP A 226 -27.67 -6.86 -2.97
N THR A 227 -27.09 -7.04 -1.77
CA THR A 227 -26.63 -5.91 -0.95
C THR A 227 -25.45 -5.19 -1.60
N VAL A 228 -24.51 -5.90 -2.19
CA VAL A 228 -23.38 -5.28 -2.90
C VAL A 228 -23.87 -4.53 -4.15
N LEU A 229 -24.83 -5.09 -4.88
CA LEU A 229 -25.41 -4.44 -6.05
C LEU A 229 -26.17 -3.16 -5.67
N ASP A 230 -26.93 -3.18 -4.60
CA ASP A 230 -27.67 -2.01 -4.09
C ASP A 230 -26.69 -0.93 -3.58
N ALA A 231 -25.64 -1.33 -2.88
CA ALA A 231 -24.56 -0.43 -2.44
C ALA A 231 -23.86 0.25 -3.62
N TYR A 232 -23.54 -0.52 -4.67
CA TYR A 232 -22.93 -0.02 -5.89
C TYR A 232 -23.85 0.98 -6.63
N LYS A 233 -25.12 0.62 -6.83
CA LYS A 233 -26.12 1.51 -7.46
C LYS A 233 -26.28 2.79 -6.64
N GLY A 234 -26.50 2.67 -5.33
CA GLY A 234 -26.66 3.81 -4.45
C GLY A 234 -25.46 4.75 -4.45
N LEU A 235 -24.25 4.22 -4.51
CA LEU A 235 -23.03 5.01 -4.60
C LEU A 235 -22.87 5.65 -6.00
N THR A 236 -23.32 4.98 -7.05
CA THR A 236 -23.30 5.52 -8.42
C THR A 236 -24.26 6.69 -8.53
N ASP A 237 -25.46 6.58 -7.98
CA ASP A 237 -26.54 7.58 -8.09
C ASP A 237 -26.32 8.79 -7.18
N LYS A 238 -25.86 8.57 -5.95
CA LYS A 238 -25.73 9.59 -4.90
C LYS A 238 -24.31 10.08 -4.67
N GLY A 239 -23.30 9.39 -5.23
CA GLY A 239 -21.89 9.73 -5.08
C GLY A 239 -21.52 10.99 -5.86
N ASN A 240 -20.60 11.76 -5.32
CA ASN A 240 -20.04 12.92 -6.00
C ASN A 240 -19.09 12.45 -7.13
N PRO A 241 -19.32 12.82 -8.40
CA PRO A 241 -18.44 12.42 -9.51
C PRO A 241 -17.01 12.97 -9.40
N LYS A 242 -16.79 13.98 -8.58
CA LYS A 242 -15.45 14.53 -8.29
C LYS A 242 -14.73 13.79 -7.16
N SER A 243 -15.42 12.93 -6.41
CA SER A 243 -14.84 12.10 -5.36
C SER A 243 -14.30 10.77 -5.92
N ILE A 244 -13.40 10.13 -5.17
CA ILE A 244 -13.10 8.71 -5.36
C ILE A 244 -14.29 7.94 -4.76
N ARG A 245 -14.89 7.05 -5.55
CA ARG A 245 -16.04 6.24 -5.11
C ARG A 245 -15.62 4.80 -4.92
N ALA A 246 -15.91 4.23 -3.75
CA ALA A 246 -15.55 2.86 -3.43
C ALA A 246 -16.63 2.17 -2.60
N VAL A 247 -16.79 0.86 -2.83
CA VAL A 247 -17.57 -0.04 -1.97
C VAL A 247 -16.58 -1.00 -1.31
N VAL A 248 -16.65 -1.12 0.00
CA VAL A 248 -15.86 -2.07 0.80
C VAL A 248 -16.82 -3.06 1.42
N VAL A 249 -16.55 -4.34 1.21
CA VAL A 249 -17.39 -5.43 1.73
C VAL A 249 -16.60 -6.19 2.79
N LEU A 250 -17.20 -6.35 3.97
CA LEU A 250 -16.69 -7.14 5.08
C LEU A 250 -17.63 -8.34 5.28
N THR A 251 -17.19 -9.51 4.86
CA THR A 251 -17.94 -10.77 4.94
C THR A 251 -17.00 -11.95 5.17
N ASP A 252 -17.48 -13.03 5.75
CA ASP A 252 -16.78 -14.31 5.87
C ASP A 252 -17.52 -15.44 5.13
N GLY A 253 -18.65 -15.13 4.52
CA GLY A 253 -19.60 -16.10 4.05
C GLY A 253 -19.80 -16.14 2.56
N GLN A 254 -20.50 -17.19 2.15
CA GLN A 254 -21.08 -17.34 0.83
C GLN A 254 -22.52 -16.85 0.87
N ASP A 255 -22.96 -16.29 -0.26
CA ASP A 255 -24.36 -15.94 -0.45
C ASP A 255 -25.25 -17.18 -0.37
N ASN A 256 -26.33 -17.10 0.40
CA ASN A 256 -27.32 -18.16 0.52
C ASN A 256 -28.77 -17.65 0.46
N GLN A 257 -28.97 -16.36 0.09
CA GLN A 257 -30.29 -15.72 0.00
C GLN A 257 -30.49 -14.67 -1.10
N SER A 258 -29.50 -14.38 -1.95
CA SER A 258 -29.66 -13.45 -3.10
C SER A 258 -30.33 -14.10 -4.28
#